data_3dc2a636c1db65e52fd7910f52d04bfd
#
_entry.id   3dc2a636c1db65e52fd7910f52d04bfd
#
_cell.length_a   1.000
_cell.length_b   1.000
_cell.length_c   1.000
_cell.angle_alpha   90.00
_cell.angle_beta   90.00
_cell.angle_gamma   90.00
#
_symmetry.space_group_name_H-M   'P 1'
#
loop_
_entity.id
_entity.type
_entity.pdbx_description
1 polymer ?
#
loop_
_entity_poly.entity_id
_entity_poly.type
_entity_poly.pdbx_seq_one_letter_code
_entity_poly.pdbx_strand_id
1 'polypeptide(L)'
;GAYLITYKDIALLVKESPSIDYKDIPREALVQYLFAYQAVIEEIMKDRTAVPIKFGTTALNDTDAGEVLELGYTRFKDAIDGMKDKTEIEVIARWNDLDPVLKEIGNKAEIRRFKEGIKIAGQSNFHGLAVELGRMVKTALNEENSRVRDEILNVLNEHAVEFRLHDPLDERMIMNAAFLIQKGREGLLDEEVNKLDDEYGNKVDFRVVGPLPPHSFSTLEITRVGAFDLIDALDVMGVDVNAGKTGVKNAYRRLLQRYHP
;
A
#
# COMPACT_ATOMS: atom_id res chain seq x y z
N GLY A 1 0.43 -30.15 -6.21
CA GLY A 1 0.02 -29.52 -4.94
C GLY A 1 1.06 -28.52 -4.49
N ALA A 2 0.74 -27.73 -3.43
CA ALA A 2 1.73 -26.88 -2.77
C ALA A 2 2.58 -27.72 -1.81
N TYR A 3 3.86 -27.36 -1.64
CA TYR A 3 4.79 -28.01 -0.74
C TYR A 3 5.82 -27.01 -0.17
N LEU A 4 6.61 -27.46 0.82
CA LEU A 4 7.54 -26.61 1.54
C LEU A 4 8.98 -26.92 1.14
N ILE A 5 9.75 -25.88 0.87
CA ILE A 5 11.21 -25.90 0.79
C ILE A 5 11.73 -25.25 2.08
N THR A 6 12.51 -25.99 2.87
CA THR A 6 12.92 -25.57 4.21
C THR A 6 14.39 -25.21 4.25
N TYR A 7 14.71 -24.19 5.05
CA TYR A 7 16.08 -23.85 5.41
C TYR A 7 16.12 -23.37 6.86
N LYS A 8 16.85 -24.06 7.71
CA LYS A 8 16.87 -23.83 9.16
C LYS A 8 15.44 -23.85 9.75
N ASP A 9 15.01 -22.75 10.33
CA ASP A 9 13.72 -22.58 11.03
C ASP A 9 12.67 -21.84 10.19
N ILE A 10 12.93 -21.58 8.92
CA ILE A 10 11.98 -20.98 7.98
C ILE A 10 11.71 -21.90 6.79
N ALA A 11 10.60 -21.64 6.10
CA ALA A 11 10.22 -22.38 4.90
C ALA A 11 9.59 -21.46 3.85
N LEU A 12 9.83 -21.78 2.57
CA LEU A 12 9.05 -21.27 1.45
C LEU A 12 7.91 -22.25 1.14
N LEU A 13 6.69 -21.73 1.03
CA LEU A 13 5.60 -22.47 0.41
C LEU A 13 5.64 -22.21 -1.09
N VAL A 14 5.78 -23.26 -1.86
CA VAL A 14 5.87 -23.22 -3.32
C VAL A 14 4.83 -24.14 -3.96
N LYS A 15 4.50 -23.85 -5.20
CA LYS A 15 3.63 -24.68 -6.04
C LYS A 15 4.23 -24.81 -7.43
N GLU A 16 4.32 -26.02 -7.95
CA GLU A 16 4.63 -26.20 -9.35
C GLU A 16 3.58 -25.54 -10.23
N SER A 17 4.03 -24.76 -11.18
CA SER A 17 3.18 -24.05 -12.14
C SER A 17 3.88 -24.07 -13.52
N PRO A 18 3.13 -24.17 -14.62
CA PRO A 18 3.67 -23.81 -15.92
C PRO A 18 4.25 -22.40 -15.86
N SER A 19 5.24 -22.11 -16.71
CA SER A 19 5.74 -20.75 -16.87
C SER A 19 4.59 -19.86 -17.37
N ILE A 20 4.10 -18.99 -16.53
CA ILE A 20 2.99 -18.08 -16.82
C ILE A 20 3.50 -16.64 -16.72
N ASP A 21 3.41 -15.89 -17.81
CA ASP A 21 3.54 -14.44 -17.71
C ASP A 21 2.18 -13.86 -17.29
N TYR A 22 2.09 -13.43 -16.05
CA TYR A 22 0.86 -12.86 -15.48
C TYR A 22 0.44 -11.55 -16.13
N LYS A 23 1.29 -10.92 -16.97
CA LYS A 23 0.95 -9.71 -17.70
C LYS A 23 0.02 -9.98 -18.88
N ASP A 24 0.08 -11.20 -19.42
CA ASP A 24 -0.69 -11.61 -20.60
C ASP A 24 -1.98 -12.37 -20.26
N ILE A 25 -2.31 -12.52 -18.97
CA ILE A 25 -3.51 -13.24 -18.54
C ILE A 25 -4.73 -12.31 -18.54
N PRO A 26 -5.92 -12.79 -18.97
CA PRO A 26 -7.17 -12.07 -18.80
C PRO A 26 -7.42 -11.69 -17.34
N ARG A 27 -7.97 -10.49 -17.12
CA ARG A 27 -8.19 -9.92 -15.77
C ARG A 27 -8.98 -10.86 -14.85
N GLU A 28 -9.98 -11.54 -15.39
CA GLU A 28 -10.83 -12.47 -14.65
C GLU A 28 -10.04 -13.67 -14.13
N ALA A 29 -9.13 -14.21 -14.94
CA ALA A 29 -8.25 -15.30 -14.53
C ALA A 29 -7.19 -14.82 -13.52
N LEU A 30 -6.63 -13.63 -13.71
CA LEU A 30 -5.69 -13.03 -12.75
C LEU A 30 -6.34 -12.89 -11.37
N VAL A 31 -7.58 -12.43 -11.29
CA VAL A 31 -8.34 -12.30 -10.05
C VAL A 31 -8.47 -13.66 -9.34
N GLN A 32 -8.75 -14.74 -10.07
CA GLN A 32 -8.82 -16.09 -9.48
C GLN A 32 -7.48 -16.55 -8.90
N TYR A 33 -6.36 -16.26 -9.59
CA TYR A 33 -5.01 -16.56 -9.05
C TYR A 33 -4.70 -15.77 -7.79
N LEU A 34 -5.08 -14.48 -7.75
CA LEU A 34 -4.90 -13.63 -6.57
C LEU A 34 -5.74 -14.13 -5.39
N PHE A 35 -6.98 -14.51 -5.60
CA PHE A 35 -7.82 -15.10 -4.55
C PHE A 35 -7.24 -16.41 -4.02
N ALA A 36 -6.76 -17.29 -4.92
CA ALA A 36 -6.14 -18.55 -4.51
C ALA A 36 -4.84 -18.31 -3.71
N TYR A 37 -4.03 -17.33 -4.12
CA TYR A 37 -2.83 -16.93 -3.41
C TYR A 37 -3.15 -16.40 -2.03
N GLN A 38 -4.11 -15.49 -1.93
CA GLN A 38 -4.58 -14.90 -0.68
C GLN A 38 -5.09 -15.97 0.29
N ALA A 39 -5.97 -16.85 -0.18
CA ALA A 39 -6.56 -17.92 0.63
C ALA A 39 -5.52 -18.87 1.23
N VAL A 40 -4.44 -19.15 0.48
CA VAL A 40 -3.33 -19.99 0.98
C VAL A 40 -2.58 -19.30 2.11
N ILE A 41 -2.31 -18.01 2.00
CA ILE A 41 -1.60 -17.26 3.04
C ILE A 41 -2.49 -17.16 4.29
N GLU A 42 -3.77 -16.85 4.14
CA GLU A 42 -4.74 -16.78 5.23
C GLU A 42 -4.84 -18.12 5.98
N GLU A 43 -4.83 -19.24 5.26
CA GLU A 43 -4.87 -20.57 5.89
C GLU A 43 -3.62 -20.83 6.74
N ILE A 44 -2.43 -20.47 6.23
CA ILE A 44 -1.17 -20.62 6.99
C ILE A 44 -1.18 -19.71 8.22
N MET A 45 -1.73 -18.51 8.10
CA MET A 45 -1.73 -17.52 9.18
C MET A 45 -2.61 -17.89 10.37
N LYS A 46 -3.49 -18.89 10.24
CA LYS A 46 -4.26 -19.39 11.38
C LYS A 46 -3.36 -19.93 12.49
N ASP A 47 -2.30 -20.64 12.11
CA ASP A 47 -1.43 -21.37 13.05
C ASP A 47 0.01 -20.89 13.04
N ARG A 48 0.42 -20.11 12.04
CA ARG A 48 1.81 -19.72 11.82
C ARG A 48 1.93 -18.26 11.41
N THR A 49 3.13 -17.72 11.53
CA THR A 49 3.46 -16.42 10.93
C THR A 49 3.82 -16.64 9.47
N ALA A 50 3.15 -15.95 8.56
CA ALA A 50 3.47 -15.92 7.14
C ALA A 50 3.78 -14.51 6.70
N VAL A 51 4.76 -14.36 5.82
CA VAL A 51 5.09 -13.10 5.15
C VAL A 51 4.87 -13.30 3.65
N PRO A 52 4.01 -12.49 3.02
CA PRO A 52 3.75 -12.58 1.60
C PRO A 52 4.99 -12.32 0.77
N ILE A 53 5.18 -13.10 -0.29
CA ILE A 53 6.12 -12.79 -1.38
C ILE A 53 5.31 -12.19 -2.51
N LYS A 54 5.86 -11.19 -3.20
CA LYS A 54 5.18 -10.53 -4.31
C LYS A 54 4.57 -11.54 -5.27
N PHE A 55 3.27 -11.40 -5.53
CA PHE A 55 2.56 -12.29 -6.44
C PHE A 55 3.24 -12.34 -7.82
N GLY A 56 3.31 -13.53 -8.40
CA GLY A 56 4.01 -13.76 -9.66
C GLY A 56 5.52 -14.01 -9.53
N THR A 57 6.08 -14.05 -8.32
CA THR A 57 7.46 -14.48 -8.09
C THR A 57 7.60 -15.97 -8.42
N THR A 58 8.54 -16.31 -9.28
CA THR A 58 8.83 -17.69 -9.72
C THR A 58 10.30 -18.06 -9.51
N ALA A 59 10.57 -19.35 -9.28
CA ALA A 59 11.89 -19.95 -9.29
C ALA A 59 11.98 -20.95 -10.44
N LEU A 60 13.19 -21.23 -10.94
CA LEU A 60 13.39 -22.17 -12.05
C LEU A 60 13.14 -23.61 -11.63
N ASN A 61 13.49 -23.95 -10.41
CA ASN A 61 13.34 -25.26 -9.79
C ASN A 61 13.53 -25.15 -8.26
N ASP A 62 13.41 -26.27 -7.55
CA ASP A 62 13.54 -26.31 -6.09
C ASP A 62 14.93 -25.92 -5.58
N THR A 63 15.99 -26.25 -6.30
CA THR A 63 17.36 -25.85 -5.93
C THR A 63 17.48 -24.33 -5.94
N ASP A 64 16.96 -23.72 -6.98
CA ASP A 64 16.93 -22.27 -7.14
C ASP A 64 16.12 -21.57 -6.05
N ALA A 65 14.96 -22.08 -5.70
CA ALA A 65 14.16 -21.59 -4.58
C ALA A 65 14.87 -21.78 -3.24
N GLY A 66 15.58 -22.89 -3.05
CA GLY A 66 16.40 -23.15 -1.87
C GLY A 66 17.56 -22.17 -1.72
N GLU A 67 18.27 -21.88 -2.81
CA GLU A 67 19.36 -20.88 -2.82
C GLU A 67 18.85 -19.48 -2.44
N VAL A 68 17.69 -19.08 -2.96
CA VAL A 68 17.04 -17.80 -2.56
C VAL A 68 16.76 -17.77 -1.07
N LEU A 69 16.23 -18.89 -0.52
CA LEU A 69 15.92 -19.01 0.90
C LEU A 69 17.17 -18.94 1.76
N GLU A 70 18.25 -19.57 1.35
CA GLU A 70 19.55 -19.56 2.04
C GLU A 70 20.21 -18.18 2.01
N LEU A 71 20.32 -17.56 0.83
CA LEU A 71 20.92 -16.25 0.65
C LEU A 71 20.11 -15.14 1.34
N GLY A 72 18.79 -15.26 1.32
CA GLY A 72 17.86 -14.30 1.92
C GLY A 72 17.55 -14.55 3.40
N TYR A 73 18.09 -15.61 4.03
CA TYR A 73 17.66 -16.09 5.35
C TYR A 73 17.52 -15.01 6.41
N THR A 74 18.50 -14.16 6.58
CA THR A 74 18.46 -13.10 7.60
C THR A 74 17.29 -12.13 7.35
N ARG A 75 17.10 -11.69 6.10
CA ARG A 75 16.01 -10.77 5.74
C ARG A 75 14.64 -11.41 5.89
N PHE A 76 14.52 -12.69 5.50
CA PHE A 76 13.27 -13.44 5.64
C PHE A 76 12.93 -13.67 7.10
N LYS A 77 13.94 -14.02 7.91
CA LYS A 77 13.77 -14.19 9.34
C LYS A 77 13.36 -12.90 10.03
N ASP A 78 14.02 -11.79 9.74
CA ASP A 78 13.69 -10.46 10.30
C ASP A 78 12.25 -10.06 9.92
N ALA A 79 11.84 -10.31 8.68
CA ALA A 79 10.47 -10.04 8.23
C ALA A 79 9.44 -10.91 8.96
N ILE A 80 9.69 -12.21 9.11
CA ILE A 80 8.82 -13.13 9.85
C ILE A 80 8.73 -12.72 11.33
N ASP A 81 9.85 -12.45 11.97
CA ASP A 81 9.88 -12.05 13.38
C ASP A 81 9.20 -10.69 13.59
N GLY A 82 9.33 -9.76 12.64
CA GLY A 82 8.64 -8.48 12.66
C GLY A 82 7.11 -8.61 12.57
N MET A 83 6.60 -9.64 11.89
CA MET A 83 5.16 -9.88 11.69
C MET A 83 4.58 -10.93 12.68
N LYS A 84 5.43 -11.47 13.56
CA LYS A 84 5.00 -12.47 14.52
C LYS A 84 3.86 -11.93 15.40
N ASP A 85 2.81 -12.76 15.55
CA ASP A 85 1.63 -12.47 16.34
C ASP A 85 0.90 -11.17 15.91
N LYS A 86 1.03 -10.79 14.65
CA LYS A 86 0.36 -9.61 14.06
C LYS A 86 -0.50 -10.00 12.88
N THR A 87 -1.47 -9.16 12.59
CA THR A 87 -2.35 -9.24 11.42
C THR A 87 -2.61 -7.84 10.89
N GLU A 88 -3.04 -7.75 9.64
CA GLU A 88 -3.45 -6.50 9.02
C GLU A 88 -4.98 -6.38 9.01
N ILE A 89 -5.47 -5.18 9.30
CA ILE A 89 -6.87 -4.81 9.10
C ILE A 89 -6.89 -3.54 8.25
N GLU A 90 -7.64 -3.58 7.16
CA GLU A 90 -7.91 -2.40 6.35
C GLU A 90 -9.18 -1.71 6.82
N VAL A 91 -9.10 -0.39 7.00
CA VAL A 91 -10.25 0.47 7.27
C VAL A 91 -10.38 1.49 6.16
N ILE A 92 -11.54 1.51 5.55
CA ILE A 92 -11.90 2.43 4.49
C ILE A 92 -13.02 3.34 5.03
N ALA A 93 -12.84 4.66 4.93
CA ALA A 93 -13.85 5.65 5.27
C ALA A 93 -14.22 6.45 4.01
N ARG A 94 -15.51 6.62 3.75
CA ARG A 94 -16.04 7.30 2.56
C ARG A 94 -17.20 8.22 2.93
N TRP A 95 -17.32 9.34 2.25
CA TRP A 95 -18.55 10.09 2.29
C TRP A 95 -19.71 9.26 1.74
N ASN A 96 -20.75 9.09 2.53
CA ASN A 96 -21.96 8.40 2.06
C ASN A 96 -22.64 9.21 0.94
N ASP A 97 -22.76 10.54 1.16
CA ASP A 97 -23.21 11.50 0.16
C ASP A 97 -22.27 12.70 0.15
N LEU A 98 -21.75 13.04 -1.04
CA LEU A 98 -20.83 14.16 -1.21
C LEU A 98 -21.56 15.51 -1.37
N ASP A 99 -22.82 15.51 -1.76
CA ASP A 99 -23.59 16.74 -2.01
C ASP A 99 -23.70 17.66 -0.79
N PRO A 100 -24.01 17.16 0.42
CA PRO A 100 -23.99 17.98 1.64
C PRO A 100 -22.62 18.60 1.92
N VAL A 101 -21.54 17.84 1.75
CA VAL A 101 -20.16 18.29 1.96
C VAL A 101 -19.81 19.42 0.98
N LEU A 102 -20.09 19.21 -0.30
CA LEU A 102 -19.88 20.23 -1.34
C LEU A 102 -20.72 21.49 -1.11
N LYS A 103 -21.92 21.33 -0.55
CA LYS A 103 -22.77 22.45 -0.19
C LYS A 103 -22.20 23.26 0.98
N GLU A 104 -21.68 22.59 2.00
CA GLU A 104 -20.98 23.24 3.11
C GLU A 104 -19.71 23.97 2.61
N ILE A 105 -18.91 23.31 1.79
CA ILE A 105 -17.74 23.90 1.13
C ILE A 105 -18.14 25.13 0.31
N GLY A 106 -19.20 25.01 -0.47
CA GLY A 106 -19.74 26.11 -1.30
C GLY A 106 -20.19 27.35 -0.51
N ASN A 107 -20.45 27.18 0.80
CA ASN A 107 -20.83 28.26 1.73
C ASN A 107 -19.64 28.88 2.45
N LYS A 108 -18.40 28.30 2.34
CA LYS A 108 -17.19 28.93 2.87
C LYS A 108 -17.04 30.34 2.30
N ALA A 109 -16.65 31.30 3.16
CA ALA A 109 -16.66 32.73 2.83
C ALA A 109 -15.89 33.07 1.55
N GLU A 110 -14.75 32.42 1.31
CA GLU A 110 -13.90 32.63 0.13
C GLU A 110 -14.59 32.17 -1.16
N ILE A 111 -15.14 30.96 -1.14
CA ILE A 111 -15.82 30.34 -2.30
C ILE A 111 -17.09 31.13 -2.63
N ARG A 112 -17.83 31.57 -1.60
CA ARG A 112 -19.03 32.39 -1.78
C ARG A 112 -18.69 33.74 -2.43
N ARG A 113 -17.67 34.45 -1.90
CA ARG A 113 -17.21 35.73 -2.49
C ARG A 113 -16.76 35.56 -3.93
N PHE A 114 -16.05 34.47 -4.24
CA PHE A 114 -15.61 34.18 -5.60
C PHE A 114 -16.79 33.93 -6.55
N LYS A 115 -17.80 33.15 -6.10
CA LYS A 115 -19.06 32.93 -6.86
C LYS A 115 -19.81 34.23 -7.13
N GLU A 116 -19.87 35.14 -6.15
CA GLU A 116 -20.48 36.48 -6.30
C GLU A 116 -19.72 37.31 -7.33
N GLY A 117 -18.37 37.27 -7.30
CA GLY A 117 -17.52 37.93 -8.30
C GLY A 117 -17.74 37.44 -9.72
N ILE A 118 -17.94 36.11 -9.91
CA ILE A 118 -18.22 35.54 -11.23
C ILE A 118 -19.54 36.11 -11.80
N LYS A 119 -20.59 36.25 -10.97
CA LYS A 119 -21.88 36.80 -11.39
C LYS A 119 -21.78 38.24 -11.90
N ILE A 120 -20.81 39.01 -11.35
CA ILE A 120 -20.60 40.43 -11.68
C ILE A 120 -19.72 40.59 -12.94
N ALA A 121 -18.77 39.66 -13.16
CA ALA A 121 -17.73 39.78 -14.22
C ALA A 121 -18.24 39.58 -15.66
N GLY A 122 -19.48 39.09 -15.86
CA GLY A 122 -20.07 38.87 -17.18
C GLY A 122 -19.41 37.71 -17.98
N GLN A 123 -19.87 37.53 -19.24
CA GLN A 123 -19.55 36.33 -20.05
C GLN A 123 -18.11 36.24 -20.58
N SER A 124 -17.33 37.32 -20.59
CA SER A 124 -16.06 37.36 -21.33
C SER A 124 -14.93 36.51 -20.75
N ASN A 125 -15.03 36.02 -19.49
CA ASN A 125 -14.03 35.11 -18.90
C ASN A 125 -14.63 33.99 -18.04
N PHE A 126 -15.85 33.61 -18.33
CA PHE A 126 -16.62 32.64 -17.54
C PHE A 126 -15.91 31.28 -17.42
N HIS A 127 -15.30 30.78 -18.52
CA HIS A 127 -14.62 29.49 -18.50
C HIS A 127 -13.41 29.47 -17.54
N GLY A 128 -12.55 30.48 -17.58
CA GLY A 128 -11.39 30.57 -16.68
C GLY A 128 -11.80 30.67 -15.21
N LEU A 129 -12.83 31.48 -14.94
CA LEU A 129 -13.36 31.63 -13.59
C LEU A 129 -14.07 30.35 -13.06
N ALA A 130 -14.74 29.61 -13.93
CA ALA A 130 -15.34 28.32 -13.57
C ALA A 130 -14.29 27.27 -13.24
N VAL A 131 -13.18 27.19 -13.99
CA VAL A 131 -12.05 26.32 -13.69
C VAL A 131 -11.42 26.68 -12.34
N GLU A 132 -11.22 27.97 -12.07
CA GLU A 132 -10.65 28.42 -10.79
C GLU A 132 -11.58 28.10 -9.62
N LEU A 133 -12.89 28.31 -9.78
CA LEU A 133 -13.87 27.88 -8.77
C LEU A 133 -13.80 26.38 -8.51
N GLY A 134 -13.70 25.56 -9.58
CA GLY A 134 -13.53 24.10 -9.45
C GLY A 134 -12.27 23.73 -8.66
N ARG A 135 -11.16 24.45 -8.91
CA ARG A 135 -9.90 24.25 -8.17
C ARG A 135 -10.05 24.61 -6.69
N MET A 136 -10.71 25.72 -6.36
CA MET A 136 -10.97 26.13 -4.98
C MET A 136 -11.83 25.10 -4.24
N VAL A 137 -12.89 24.61 -4.87
CA VAL A 137 -13.77 23.58 -4.29
C VAL A 137 -13.00 22.28 -4.06
N LYS A 138 -12.19 21.84 -5.03
CA LYS A 138 -11.36 20.63 -4.89
C LYS A 138 -10.34 20.77 -3.76
N THR A 139 -9.67 21.91 -3.64
CA THR A 139 -8.73 22.18 -2.54
C THR A 139 -9.46 22.09 -1.20
N ALA A 140 -10.61 22.75 -1.08
CA ALA A 140 -11.38 22.74 0.17
C ALA A 140 -11.96 21.36 0.53
N LEU A 141 -12.27 20.52 -0.48
CA LEU A 141 -12.68 19.13 -0.26
C LEU A 141 -11.49 18.28 0.23
N ASN A 142 -10.32 18.45 -0.36
CA ASN A 142 -9.11 17.73 0.08
C ASN A 142 -8.72 18.12 1.52
N GLU A 143 -8.88 19.38 1.90
CA GLU A 143 -8.67 19.85 3.29
C GLU A 143 -9.64 19.19 4.26
N GLU A 144 -10.92 19.11 3.88
CA GLU A 144 -11.95 18.46 4.69
C GLU A 144 -11.70 16.96 4.82
N ASN A 145 -11.38 16.28 3.70
CA ASN A 145 -10.99 14.87 3.72
C ASN A 145 -9.77 14.65 4.64
N SER A 146 -8.77 15.53 4.57
CA SER A 146 -7.58 15.43 5.43
C SER A 146 -7.92 15.60 6.90
N ARG A 147 -8.77 16.58 7.24
CA ARG A 147 -9.22 16.82 8.61
C ARG A 147 -9.93 15.61 9.20
N VAL A 148 -10.93 15.09 8.48
CA VAL A 148 -11.70 13.92 8.92
C VAL A 148 -10.84 12.67 9.00
N ARG A 149 -9.98 12.44 8.00
CA ARG A 149 -9.00 11.35 8.03
C ARG A 149 -8.11 11.41 9.27
N ASP A 150 -7.57 12.58 9.57
CA ASP A 150 -6.63 12.74 10.68
C ASP A 150 -7.35 12.54 12.04
N GLU A 151 -8.61 12.92 12.16
CA GLU A 151 -9.47 12.62 13.32
C GLU A 151 -9.66 11.10 13.49
N ILE A 152 -10.02 10.39 12.41
CA ILE A 152 -10.19 8.93 12.41
C ILE A 152 -8.88 8.25 12.77
N LEU A 153 -7.76 8.65 12.13
CA LEU A 153 -6.44 8.07 12.39
C LEU A 153 -5.98 8.25 13.84
N ASN A 154 -6.24 9.40 14.44
CA ASN A 154 -5.87 9.65 15.84
C ASN A 154 -6.53 8.65 16.80
N VAL A 155 -7.78 8.28 16.53
CA VAL A 155 -8.50 7.28 17.34
C VAL A 155 -7.98 5.87 17.06
N LEU A 156 -7.93 5.46 15.79
CA LEU A 156 -7.62 4.08 15.42
C LEU A 156 -6.15 3.70 15.66
N ASN A 157 -5.22 4.65 15.53
CA ASN A 157 -3.79 4.41 15.74
C ASN A 157 -3.44 4.04 17.18
N GLU A 158 -4.26 4.37 18.17
CA GLU A 158 -4.04 3.97 19.57
C GLU A 158 -4.07 2.45 19.77
N HIS A 159 -4.74 1.73 18.86
CA HIS A 159 -4.90 0.27 18.90
C HIS A 159 -3.99 -0.47 17.92
N ALA A 160 -3.19 0.25 17.12
CA ALA A 160 -2.30 -0.31 16.11
C ALA A 160 -0.82 -0.26 16.54
N VAL A 161 -0.03 -1.21 16.04
CA VAL A 161 1.43 -1.20 16.16
C VAL A 161 2.02 -0.21 15.15
N GLU A 162 1.43 -0.18 13.95
CA GLU A 162 1.81 0.67 12.82
C GLU A 162 0.58 0.84 11.92
N PHE A 163 0.50 1.95 11.18
CA PHE A 163 -0.48 2.09 10.11
C PHE A 163 0.17 2.58 8.82
N ARG A 164 -0.47 2.31 7.69
CA ARG A 164 -0.08 2.80 6.36
C ARG A 164 -1.29 3.33 5.62
N LEU A 165 -1.15 4.52 5.07
CA LEU A 165 -2.15 5.12 4.20
C LEU A 165 -1.92 4.64 2.77
N HIS A 166 -3.01 4.34 2.09
CA HIS A 166 -3.08 4.09 0.66
C HIS A 166 -3.72 5.29 -0.05
N ASP A 167 -3.41 5.43 -1.33
CA ASP A 167 -4.01 6.49 -2.14
C ASP A 167 -5.52 6.30 -2.25
N PRO A 168 -6.31 7.39 -2.14
CA PRO A 168 -7.74 7.34 -2.36
C PRO A 168 -8.07 6.88 -3.79
N LEU A 169 -9.06 6.02 -3.94
CA LEU A 169 -9.47 5.49 -5.24
C LEU A 169 -10.40 6.47 -5.99
N ASP A 170 -11.11 7.32 -5.26
CA ASP A 170 -12.03 8.32 -5.81
C ASP A 170 -12.23 9.50 -4.83
N GLU A 171 -12.98 10.53 -5.28
CA GLU A 171 -13.21 11.78 -4.53
C GLU A 171 -14.08 11.60 -3.26
N ARG A 172 -14.84 10.52 -3.16
CA ARG A 172 -15.65 10.20 -1.98
C ARG A 172 -14.83 9.54 -0.89
N MET A 173 -13.64 8.99 -1.22
CA MET A 173 -12.81 8.29 -0.26
C MET A 173 -12.05 9.28 0.62
N ILE A 174 -12.34 9.26 1.91
CA ILE A 174 -11.70 10.06 2.95
C ILE A 174 -10.38 9.42 3.35
N MET A 175 -10.44 8.09 3.58
CA MET A 175 -9.31 7.30 4.06
C MET A 175 -9.35 5.90 3.46
N ASN A 176 -8.18 5.39 3.12
CA ASN A 176 -7.89 3.98 2.90
C ASN A 176 -6.61 3.67 3.68
N ALA A 177 -6.72 2.96 4.79
CA ALA A 177 -5.62 2.71 5.69
C ALA A 177 -5.54 1.25 6.12
N ALA A 178 -4.33 0.70 6.08
CA ALA A 178 -4.00 -0.57 6.68
C ALA A 178 -3.46 -0.35 8.09
N PHE A 179 -3.91 -1.14 9.05
CA PHE A 179 -3.47 -1.14 10.44
C PHE A 179 -2.85 -2.49 10.79
N LEU A 180 -1.60 -2.48 11.28
CA LEU A 180 -0.93 -3.66 11.81
C LEU A 180 -1.32 -3.82 13.28
N ILE A 181 -1.98 -4.91 13.61
CA ILE A 181 -2.58 -5.14 14.93
C ILE A 181 -2.04 -6.42 15.54
N GLN A 182 -1.90 -6.46 16.86
CA GLN A 182 -1.61 -7.70 17.57
C GLN A 182 -2.80 -8.66 17.44
N LYS A 183 -2.56 -9.91 17.07
CA LYS A 183 -3.59 -10.95 17.01
C LYS A 183 -4.34 -11.03 18.33
N GLY A 184 -5.66 -11.15 18.25
CA GLY A 184 -6.55 -11.17 19.39
C GLY A 184 -6.98 -9.78 19.90
N ARG A 185 -6.53 -8.68 19.27
CA ARG A 185 -6.96 -7.31 19.57
C ARG A 185 -7.81 -6.68 18.46
N GLU A 186 -8.19 -7.46 17.46
CA GLU A 186 -8.97 -7.00 16.30
C GLU A 186 -10.30 -6.36 16.74
N GLY A 187 -10.96 -6.96 17.75
CA GLY A 187 -12.21 -6.44 18.29
C GLY A 187 -12.12 -5.04 18.90
N LEU A 188 -10.94 -4.62 19.38
CA LEU A 188 -10.77 -3.24 19.87
C LEU A 188 -10.84 -2.22 18.74
N LEU A 189 -10.26 -2.54 17.58
CA LEU A 189 -10.36 -1.67 16.42
C LEU A 189 -11.80 -1.60 15.89
N ASP A 190 -12.49 -2.75 15.85
CA ASP A 190 -13.90 -2.81 15.45
C ASP A 190 -14.79 -1.99 16.36
N GLU A 191 -14.56 -2.02 17.69
CA GLU A 191 -15.28 -1.20 18.67
C GLU A 191 -15.08 0.29 18.42
N GLU A 192 -13.85 0.72 18.12
CA GLU A 192 -13.57 2.14 17.84
C GLU A 192 -14.15 2.58 16.49
N VAL A 193 -14.10 1.71 15.47
CA VAL A 193 -14.78 2.01 14.19
C VAL A 193 -16.28 2.16 14.38
N ASN A 194 -16.91 1.30 15.19
CA ASN A 194 -18.34 1.41 15.49
C ASN A 194 -18.68 2.72 16.23
N LYS A 195 -17.83 3.17 17.16
CA LYS A 195 -18.02 4.48 17.83
C LYS A 195 -17.90 5.64 16.85
N LEU A 196 -16.92 5.60 15.94
CA LEU A 196 -16.77 6.59 14.87
C LEU A 196 -17.97 6.59 13.92
N ASP A 197 -18.48 5.39 13.56
CA ASP A 197 -19.68 5.26 12.72
C ASP A 197 -20.91 5.92 13.41
N ASP A 198 -21.09 5.69 14.70
CA ASP A 198 -22.14 6.33 15.49
C ASP A 198 -21.95 7.87 15.56
N GLU A 199 -20.70 8.35 15.72
CA GLU A 199 -20.37 9.77 15.81
C GLU A 199 -20.62 10.51 14.49
N TYR A 200 -20.14 9.93 13.38
CA TYR A 200 -20.32 10.49 12.05
C TYR A 200 -21.73 10.25 11.49
N GLY A 201 -22.44 9.24 12.03
CA GLY A 201 -23.77 8.85 11.62
C GLY A 201 -23.81 8.56 10.13
N ASN A 202 -24.88 8.95 9.44
CA ASN A 202 -25.03 8.70 8.01
C ASN A 202 -24.12 9.55 7.08
N LYS A 203 -23.18 10.31 7.64
CA LYS A 203 -22.27 11.15 6.81
C LYS A 203 -21.12 10.36 6.21
N VAL A 204 -20.54 9.46 7.00
CA VAL A 204 -19.39 8.63 6.62
C VAL A 204 -19.80 7.18 6.68
N ASP A 205 -19.42 6.42 5.67
CA ASP A 205 -19.55 4.96 5.59
C ASP A 205 -18.20 4.33 5.89
N PHE A 206 -18.17 3.42 6.86
CA PHE A 206 -16.97 2.69 7.26
C PHE A 206 -17.03 1.25 6.77
N ARG A 207 -15.92 0.79 6.20
CA ARG A 207 -15.73 -0.61 5.84
C ARG A 207 -14.45 -1.13 6.47
N VAL A 208 -14.57 -2.22 7.22
CA VAL A 208 -13.46 -2.96 7.82
C VAL A 208 -13.26 -4.25 7.04
N VAL A 209 -12.02 -4.56 6.69
CA VAL A 209 -11.64 -5.78 5.99
C VAL A 209 -10.47 -6.43 6.73
N GLY A 210 -10.64 -7.65 7.16
CA GLY A 210 -9.62 -8.40 7.87
C GLY A 210 -10.19 -9.54 8.73
N PRO A 211 -9.35 -10.29 9.40
CA PRO A 211 -7.88 -10.20 9.42
C PRO A 211 -7.25 -10.60 8.08
N LEU A 212 -6.25 -9.85 7.65
CA LEU A 212 -5.53 -10.04 6.39
C LEU A 212 -4.05 -10.38 6.64
N PRO A 213 -3.38 -11.05 5.68
CA PRO A 213 -1.94 -11.10 5.64
C PRO A 213 -1.33 -9.69 5.59
N PRO A 214 -0.15 -9.45 6.21
CA PRO A 214 0.40 -8.10 6.35
C PRO A 214 1.04 -7.58 5.05
N HIS A 215 0.28 -7.57 3.95
CA HIS A 215 0.73 -7.16 2.63
C HIS A 215 1.27 -5.73 2.61
N SER A 216 0.61 -4.84 3.32
CA SER A 216 0.98 -3.43 3.37
C SER A 216 2.25 -3.18 4.19
N PHE A 217 2.60 -4.08 5.10
CA PHE A 217 3.73 -3.90 6.03
C PHE A 217 4.95 -4.72 5.65
N SER A 218 4.77 -5.91 5.13
CA SER A 218 5.86 -6.84 4.86
C SER A 218 5.55 -7.75 3.66
N THR A 219 5.67 -7.19 2.46
CA THR A 219 5.68 -7.97 1.23
C THR A 219 7.12 -8.09 0.73
N LEU A 220 7.61 -9.32 0.59
CA LEU A 220 8.97 -9.58 0.10
C LEU A 220 8.98 -9.54 -1.42
N GLU A 221 9.87 -8.72 -1.97
CA GLU A 221 10.16 -8.71 -3.41
C GLU A 221 11.51 -9.35 -3.66
N ILE A 222 11.51 -10.39 -4.49
CA ILE A 222 12.70 -11.13 -4.89
C ILE A 222 12.98 -10.77 -6.34
N THR A 223 14.11 -10.11 -6.58
CA THR A 223 14.54 -9.74 -7.92
C THR A 223 15.86 -10.44 -8.22
N ARG A 224 15.93 -11.14 -9.35
CA ARG A 224 17.17 -11.66 -9.90
C ARG A 224 17.83 -10.58 -10.74
N VAL A 225 19.08 -10.35 -10.45
CA VAL A 225 19.94 -9.55 -11.31
C VAL A 225 20.80 -10.52 -12.10
N GLY A 226 20.69 -10.48 -13.43
CA GLY A 226 21.55 -11.28 -14.32
C GLY A 226 23.02 -10.89 -14.13
N ALA A 227 23.92 -11.85 -14.33
CA ALA A 227 25.36 -11.56 -14.25
C ALA A 227 25.80 -10.48 -15.25
N PHE A 228 25.18 -10.44 -16.42
CA PHE A 228 25.42 -9.39 -17.43
C PHE A 228 24.94 -8.01 -16.95
N ASP A 229 23.73 -7.92 -16.39
CA ASP A 229 23.18 -6.68 -15.84
C ASP A 229 24.05 -6.14 -14.69
N LEU A 230 24.60 -7.05 -13.88
CA LEU A 230 25.52 -6.68 -12.81
C LEU A 230 26.85 -6.13 -13.35
N ILE A 231 27.42 -6.78 -14.37
CA ILE A 231 28.67 -6.33 -15.02
C ILE A 231 28.45 -4.97 -15.64
N ASP A 232 27.37 -4.79 -16.42
CA ASP A 232 27.04 -3.52 -17.06
C ASP A 232 26.84 -2.41 -16.00
N ALA A 233 26.16 -2.70 -14.89
CA ALA A 233 25.98 -1.75 -13.81
C ALA A 233 27.30 -1.37 -13.13
N LEU A 234 28.21 -2.34 -12.92
CA LEU A 234 29.54 -2.08 -12.37
C LEU A 234 30.39 -1.23 -13.30
N ASP A 235 30.35 -1.50 -14.61
CA ASP A 235 31.05 -0.72 -15.65
C ASP A 235 30.53 0.71 -15.70
N VAL A 236 29.21 0.93 -15.70
CA VAL A 236 28.60 2.26 -15.63
C VAL A 236 29.01 2.99 -14.37
N MET A 237 29.11 2.31 -13.23
CA MET A 237 29.54 2.90 -11.97
C MET A 237 31.07 3.10 -11.89
N GLY A 238 31.85 2.47 -12.76
CA GLY A 238 33.31 2.49 -12.74
C GLY A 238 33.88 1.86 -11.46
N VAL A 239 33.33 0.69 -11.06
CA VAL A 239 33.77 -0.07 -9.89
C VAL A 239 34.02 -1.52 -10.24
N ASP A 240 35.00 -2.13 -9.58
CA ASP A 240 35.32 -3.53 -9.69
C ASP A 240 34.29 -4.42 -8.96
N VAL A 241 34.11 -5.66 -9.39
CA VAL A 241 33.21 -6.65 -8.78
C VAL A 241 33.51 -6.87 -7.29
N ASN A 242 34.76 -6.65 -6.87
CA ASN A 242 35.23 -6.79 -5.48
C ASN A 242 35.17 -5.48 -4.69
N ALA A 243 34.62 -4.40 -5.24
CA ALA A 243 34.63 -3.07 -4.60
C ALA A 243 33.91 -2.99 -3.25
N GLY A 244 33.12 -4.01 -2.89
CA GLY A 244 32.34 -4.08 -1.68
C GLY A 244 31.29 -2.98 -1.54
N LYS A 245 30.47 -3.07 -0.52
CA LYS A 245 29.32 -2.16 -0.29
C LYS A 245 29.73 -0.67 -0.23
N THR A 246 30.88 -0.38 0.39
CA THR A 246 31.37 1.00 0.53
C THR A 246 31.83 1.58 -0.79
N GLY A 247 32.53 0.79 -1.61
CA GLY A 247 32.98 1.21 -2.96
C GLY A 247 31.80 1.53 -3.88
N VAL A 248 30.81 0.65 -3.91
CA VAL A 248 29.58 0.83 -4.68
C VAL A 248 28.82 2.10 -4.22
N LYS A 249 28.66 2.30 -2.91
CA LYS A 249 27.98 3.47 -2.35
C LYS A 249 28.67 4.79 -2.70
N ASN A 250 30.01 4.80 -2.68
CA ASN A 250 30.79 5.99 -3.03
C ASN A 250 30.71 6.31 -4.55
N ALA A 251 30.75 5.28 -5.39
CA ALA A 251 30.58 5.43 -6.83
C ALA A 251 29.19 5.98 -7.18
N TYR A 252 28.14 5.41 -6.56
CA TYR A 252 26.77 5.91 -6.72
C TYR A 252 26.62 7.37 -6.34
N ARG A 253 27.16 7.79 -5.19
CA ARG A 253 27.12 9.20 -4.77
C ARG A 253 27.85 10.13 -5.75
N ARG A 254 29.00 9.70 -6.26
CA ARG A 254 29.77 10.46 -7.26
C ARG A 254 29.00 10.63 -8.56
N LEU A 255 28.29 9.58 -9.02
CA LEU A 255 27.47 9.65 -10.23
C LEU A 255 26.24 10.53 -10.02
N LEU A 256 25.58 10.43 -8.85
CA LEU A 256 24.46 11.32 -8.51
C LEU A 256 24.88 12.80 -8.59
N GLN A 257 26.02 13.17 -8.01
CA GLN A 257 26.53 14.56 -8.07
C GLN A 257 26.83 15.03 -9.49
N ARG A 258 27.15 14.11 -10.41
CA ARG A 258 27.52 14.43 -11.79
C ARG A 258 26.31 14.48 -12.73
N TYR A 259 25.28 13.68 -12.51
CA TYR A 259 24.19 13.50 -13.46
C TYR A 259 22.81 13.91 -12.90
N HIS A 260 22.71 14.21 -11.62
CA HIS A 260 21.48 14.74 -11.02
C HIS A 260 21.71 16.23 -10.74
N PRO A 261 20.92 17.12 -11.37
CA PRO A 261 21.02 18.56 -11.15
C PRO A 261 20.60 18.95 -9.72
#